data_b1276655713aedd5f14621019d671a75
#
_entry.id   b1276655713aedd5f14621019d671a75
#
_cell.length_a   1.000
_cell.length_b   1.000
_cell.length_c   1.000
_cell.angle_alpha   90.00
_cell.angle_beta   90.00
_cell.angle_gamma   90.00
#
_symmetry.space_group_name_H-M   'P 1'
#
loop_
_entity.id
_entity.type
_entity.pdbx_description
1 polymer ?
#
loop_
_entity_poly.entity_id
_entity_poly.type
_entity_poly.pdbx_seq_one_letter_code
_entity_poly.pdbx_strand_id
1 'polypeptide(L)'
;MFAGVCPERSLSSVTGLQFNKFHSHRVDTMSTTPFIRPQLNLPDGADKLLLHSCCAPCSGEVMEAIQASGIDYTIFFYNPNIHPQKEYLIRKEENIRFAEKHGVPFVDADYDTDNWFERAKGMEWEPERGIRCTMCFDMRFERTALYAAENGFRVISSSLGISRWKNMQQINDCGQRAAARYPGMVYWDYNWRKQGGSSRMIEISKREQFYQQEYCGCVYSLRDSNLHRKSQGRPLIRIGKLYYGQDENEK
;
A
#
# COMPACT_ATOMS: atom_id res chain seq x y z
N MET A 1 0.69 -56.25 53.74
CA MET A 1 1.57 -57.42 53.73
C MET A 1 2.75 -57.14 52.86
N PHE A 2 3.95 -57.22 53.47
CA PHE A 2 5.32 -57.36 52.93
C PHE A 2 5.78 -56.29 51.88
N ALA A 3 6.62 -55.34 52.25
CA ALA A 3 7.97 -55.41 52.78
C ALA A 3 9.02 -55.96 51.79
N GLY A 4 10.03 -55.17 51.56
CA GLY A 4 11.33 -55.62 51.11
C GLY A 4 12.01 -54.69 50.14
N VAL A 5 12.78 -53.80 50.57
CA VAL A 5 14.22 -53.73 50.91
C VAL A 5 15.07 -53.26 49.72
N CYS A 6 15.69 -52.13 49.97
CA CYS A 6 16.88 -51.57 49.25
C CYS A 6 18.11 -52.44 49.50
N PRO A 7 19.10 -52.45 48.66
CA PRO A 7 20.40 -52.02 49.16
C PRO A 7 21.20 -51.05 48.26
N GLU A 8 22.16 -50.48 48.95
CA GLU A 8 23.07 -49.38 48.71
C GLU A 8 24.17 -49.58 47.66
N ARG A 9 24.64 -48.40 47.21
CA ARG A 9 26.03 -47.95 46.91
C ARG A 9 26.86 -48.59 45.78
N SER A 10 27.29 -47.76 44.87
CA SER A 10 28.71 -47.43 44.80
C SER A 10 28.95 -46.16 43.97
N LEU A 11 29.79 -45.32 44.53
CA LEU A 11 30.41 -44.14 43.90
C LEU A 11 31.45 -44.58 42.87
N SER A 12 31.46 -43.92 41.68
CA SER A 12 32.68 -43.66 40.96
C SER A 12 32.55 -42.42 40.10
N SER A 13 33.38 -41.46 40.42
CA SER A 13 33.72 -40.26 39.65
C SER A 13 34.13 -40.57 38.25
N VAL A 14 33.74 -39.72 37.28
CA VAL A 14 34.67 -39.22 36.23
C VAL A 14 34.00 -38.00 35.54
N THR A 15 34.73 -36.96 35.57
CA THR A 15 34.69 -35.72 34.81
C THR A 15 34.30 -35.88 33.34
N GLY A 16 33.30 -35.05 32.91
CA GLY A 16 32.98 -34.87 31.52
C GLY A 16 32.47 -33.44 31.28
N LEU A 17 33.40 -32.59 30.88
CA LEU A 17 33.07 -31.22 30.39
C LEU A 17 32.14 -31.34 29.19
N GLN A 18 30.90 -30.97 29.33
CA GLN A 18 30.02 -30.72 28.20
C GLN A 18 30.28 -29.32 27.65
N PHE A 19 30.90 -29.31 26.45
CA PHE A 19 30.98 -28.11 25.64
C PHE A 19 29.60 -27.68 25.22
N ASN A 20 29.12 -26.57 25.76
CA ASN A 20 27.98 -25.84 25.25
C ASN A 20 28.29 -25.39 23.82
N LYS A 21 27.58 -25.98 22.84
CA LYS A 21 27.53 -25.44 21.49
C LYS A 21 26.87 -24.08 21.52
N PHE A 22 27.69 -23.04 21.46
CA PHE A 22 27.24 -21.71 21.13
C PHE A 22 26.58 -21.77 19.75
N HIS A 23 25.26 -21.67 19.70
CA HIS A 23 24.56 -21.33 18.47
C HIS A 23 24.96 -19.89 18.12
N SER A 24 25.85 -19.76 17.15
CA SER A 24 26.10 -18.47 16.53
C SER A 24 24.82 -18.05 15.82
N HIS A 25 24.10 -17.10 16.42
CA HIS A 25 23.10 -16.36 15.68
C HIS A 25 23.84 -15.69 14.52
N ARG A 26 23.62 -16.18 13.31
CA ARG A 26 23.95 -15.42 12.10
C ARG A 26 23.17 -14.12 12.20
N VAL A 27 23.85 -13.08 12.52
CA VAL A 27 23.40 -11.73 12.24
C VAL A 27 23.44 -11.65 10.72
N ASP A 28 22.29 -11.75 10.06
CA ASP A 28 22.16 -11.44 8.65
C ASP A 28 22.57 -9.98 8.50
N THR A 29 23.81 -9.77 8.08
CA THR A 29 24.29 -8.45 7.66
C THR A 29 23.49 -8.07 6.43
N MET A 30 22.42 -7.28 6.65
CA MET A 30 21.72 -6.62 5.54
C MET A 30 22.78 -5.94 4.67
N SER A 31 22.77 -6.29 3.40
CA SER A 31 23.64 -5.68 2.40
C SER A 31 23.53 -4.16 2.50
N THR A 32 24.61 -3.50 2.88
CA THR A 32 24.69 -2.04 3.07
C THR A 32 24.85 -1.28 1.76
N THR A 33 24.70 -1.95 0.62
CA THR A 33 24.76 -1.28 -0.68
C THR A 33 23.55 -0.36 -0.82
N PRO A 34 23.75 0.96 -0.98
CA PRO A 34 22.63 1.88 -1.15
C PRO A 34 21.79 1.47 -2.37
N PHE A 35 20.48 1.39 -2.20
CA PHE A 35 19.59 1.14 -3.33
C PHE A 35 19.65 2.34 -4.28
N ILE A 36 20.11 2.09 -5.51
CA ILE A 36 20.12 3.12 -6.56
C ILE A 36 18.80 3.00 -7.33
N ARG A 37 17.96 4.04 -7.24
CA ARG A 37 16.75 4.13 -8.05
C ARG A 37 17.09 4.42 -9.51
N PRO A 38 16.34 3.84 -10.46
CA PRO A 38 16.49 4.24 -11.86
C PRO A 38 16.10 5.71 -12.02
N GLN A 39 16.81 6.41 -12.89
CA GLN A 39 16.42 7.76 -13.31
C GLN A 39 15.12 7.67 -14.11
N LEU A 40 14.11 8.42 -13.71
CA LEU A 40 12.82 8.52 -14.38
C LEU A 40 12.76 9.77 -15.23
N ASN A 41 12.01 9.70 -16.33
CA ASN A 41 11.71 10.84 -17.19
C ASN A 41 10.20 10.85 -17.48
N LEU A 42 9.61 12.02 -17.43
CA LEU A 42 8.21 12.17 -17.83
C LEU A 42 8.07 12.00 -19.35
N PRO A 43 6.94 11.44 -19.81
CA PRO A 43 6.65 11.34 -21.25
C PRO A 43 6.53 12.74 -21.88
N ASP A 44 6.78 12.80 -23.17
CA ASP A 44 6.58 13.97 -24.05
C ASP A 44 7.28 15.26 -23.57
N GLY A 45 8.39 15.13 -22.81
CA GLY A 45 9.15 16.27 -22.30
C GLY A 45 8.37 17.16 -21.33
N ALA A 46 7.38 16.62 -20.66
CA ALA A 46 6.64 17.36 -19.64
C ALA A 46 7.54 17.69 -18.45
N ASP A 47 7.24 18.80 -17.79
CA ASP A 47 8.00 19.34 -16.66
C ASP A 47 7.40 18.98 -15.29
N LYS A 48 6.10 18.68 -15.24
CA LYS A 48 5.39 18.39 -13.99
C LYS A 48 4.34 17.29 -14.14
N LEU A 49 4.09 16.60 -13.00
CA LEU A 49 3.20 15.44 -12.90
C LEU A 49 2.09 15.69 -11.87
N LEU A 50 0.85 15.33 -12.18
CA LEU A 50 -0.20 15.14 -11.19
C LEU A 50 -0.30 13.67 -10.82
N LEU A 51 0.06 13.31 -9.58
CA LEU A 51 0.07 11.93 -9.09
C LEU A 51 -1.17 11.64 -8.24
N HIS A 52 -2.10 10.84 -8.78
CA HIS A 52 -3.20 10.34 -7.99
C HIS A 52 -2.69 9.37 -6.91
N SER A 53 -3.01 9.65 -5.64
CA SER A 53 -2.64 8.84 -4.47
C SER A 53 -3.85 8.24 -3.77
N CYS A 54 -3.76 6.97 -3.37
CA CYS A 54 -4.83 6.30 -2.63
C CYS A 54 -4.53 6.08 -1.13
N CYS A 55 -3.27 5.90 -0.77
CA CYS A 55 -2.81 5.66 0.60
C CYS A 55 -1.29 5.76 0.66
N ALA A 56 -0.75 6.14 1.82
CA ALA A 56 0.68 6.32 2.01
C ALA A 56 1.52 5.06 1.74
N PRO A 57 1.12 3.84 2.17
CA PRO A 57 1.87 2.63 1.83
C PRO A 57 2.08 2.42 0.33
N CYS A 58 1.08 2.76 -0.50
CA CYS A 58 1.23 2.66 -1.96
C CYS A 58 2.01 3.83 -2.56
N SER A 59 1.96 4.99 -1.93
CA SER A 59 2.54 6.21 -2.50
C SER A 59 4.00 6.44 -2.10
N GLY A 60 4.46 5.89 -0.98
CA GLY A 60 5.78 6.17 -0.42
C GLY A 60 6.93 5.96 -1.41
N GLU A 61 7.05 4.77 -1.99
CA GLU A 61 8.12 4.52 -2.98
C GLU A 61 7.92 5.31 -4.27
N VAL A 62 6.66 5.47 -4.72
CA VAL A 62 6.37 6.24 -5.94
C VAL A 62 6.83 7.70 -5.77
N MET A 63 6.52 8.32 -4.63
CA MET A 63 6.93 9.68 -4.31
C MET A 63 8.45 9.81 -4.22
N GLU A 64 9.12 8.92 -3.49
CA GLU A 64 10.58 8.96 -3.37
C GLU A 64 11.29 8.71 -4.72
N ALA A 65 10.75 7.83 -5.57
CA ALA A 65 11.31 7.56 -6.89
C ALA A 65 11.20 8.77 -7.84
N ILE A 66 10.04 9.44 -7.83
CA ILE A 66 9.79 10.65 -8.60
C ILE A 66 10.71 11.78 -8.12
N GLN A 67 10.79 11.99 -6.81
CA GLN A 67 11.63 13.03 -6.20
C GLN A 67 13.12 12.79 -6.45
N ALA A 68 13.58 11.52 -6.32
CA ALA A 68 14.98 11.16 -6.61
C ALA A 68 15.37 11.41 -8.08
N SER A 69 14.38 11.47 -8.97
CA SER A 69 14.57 11.77 -10.39
C SER A 69 14.48 13.27 -10.71
N GLY A 70 14.27 14.14 -9.70
CA GLY A 70 14.17 15.58 -9.90
C GLY A 70 12.91 16.02 -10.65
N ILE A 71 11.87 15.19 -10.67
CA ILE A 71 10.59 15.49 -11.32
C ILE A 71 9.71 16.29 -10.37
N ASP A 72 9.21 17.43 -10.84
CA ASP A 72 8.20 18.21 -10.11
C ASP A 72 6.84 17.52 -10.16
N TYR A 73 6.15 17.42 -9.00
CA TYR A 73 4.87 16.75 -8.94
C TYR A 73 3.98 17.25 -7.81
N THR A 74 2.68 17.04 -7.98
CA THR A 74 1.66 17.35 -6.99
C THR A 74 0.87 16.08 -6.70
N ILE A 75 0.59 15.82 -5.41
CA ILE A 75 -0.30 14.73 -5.01
C ILE A 75 -1.75 15.18 -5.19
N PHE A 76 -2.55 14.33 -5.83
CA PHE A 76 -4.00 14.49 -5.95
C PHE A 76 -4.71 13.37 -5.21
N PHE A 77 -5.40 13.70 -4.13
CA PHE A 77 -6.09 12.74 -3.28
C PHE A 77 -7.59 12.80 -3.51
N TYR A 78 -8.09 11.96 -4.43
CA TYR A 78 -9.51 11.78 -4.71
C TYR A 78 -9.90 10.31 -4.55
N ASN A 79 -10.52 9.97 -3.43
CA ASN A 79 -10.81 8.59 -3.06
C ASN A 79 -12.21 8.41 -2.45
N PRO A 80 -13.29 8.72 -3.19
CA PRO A 80 -14.66 8.61 -2.69
C PRO A 80 -15.08 7.16 -2.40
N ASN A 81 -14.28 6.20 -2.83
CA ASN A 81 -14.48 4.78 -2.60
C ASN A 81 -14.02 4.28 -1.23
N ILE A 82 -13.34 5.09 -0.43
CA ILE A 82 -12.83 4.62 0.87
C ILE A 82 -13.91 4.77 1.93
N HIS A 83 -14.40 3.66 2.43
CA HIS A 83 -15.47 3.57 3.43
C HIS A 83 -15.05 2.67 4.60
N PRO A 84 -15.51 2.97 5.83
CA PRO A 84 -16.22 4.16 6.26
C PRO A 84 -15.32 5.41 6.29
N GLN A 85 -15.89 6.56 6.59
CA GLN A 85 -15.17 7.84 6.64
C GLN A 85 -13.94 7.79 7.56
N LYS A 86 -13.98 7.03 8.65
CA LYS A 86 -12.82 6.83 9.54
C LYS A 86 -11.60 6.28 8.78
N GLU A 87 -11.79 5.28 7.92
CA GLU A 87 -10.71 4.72 7.09
C GLU A 87 -10.20 5.73 6.07
N TYR A 88 -11.10 6.50 5.46
CA TYR A 88 -10.74 7.59 4.55
C TYR A 88 -9.85 8.63 5.23
N LEU A 89 -10.24 9.10 6.43
CA LEU A 89 -9.48 10.10 7.18
C LEU A 89 -8.09 9.60 7.55
N ILE A 90 -7.95 8.37 8.06
CA ILE A 90 -6.65 7.78 8.40
C ILE A 90 -5.73 7.77 7.17
N ARG A 91 -6.23 7.31 6.02
CA ARG A 91 -5.42 7.26 4.78
C ARG A 91 -5.07 8.65 4.25
N LYS A 92 -5.99 9.60 4.38
CA LYS A 92 -5.77 10.99 3.97
C LYS A 92 -4.72 11.68 4.83
N GLU A 93 -4.89 11.68 6.14
CA GLU A 93 -3.97 12.32 7.09
C GLU A 93 -2.55 11.78 6.95
N GLU A 94 -2.41 10.48 6.76
CA GLU A 94 -1.11 9.86 6.56
C GLU A 94 -0.46 10.27 5.24
N ASN A 95 -1.23 10.41 4.16
CA ASN A 95 -0.74 10.95 2.89
C ASN A 95 -0.31 12.41 3.01
N ILE A 96 -1.09 13.24 3.71
CA ILE A 96 -0.75 14.64 3.98
C ILE A 96 0.57 14.71 4.74
N ARG A 97 0.68 14.00 5.88
CA ARG A 97 1.89 13.94 6.68
C ARG A 97 3.13 13.57 5.84
N PHE A 98 3.00 12.58 4.97
CA PHE A 98 4.11 12.14 4.14
C PHE A 98 4.45 13.14 3.02
N ALA A 99 3.45 13.77 2.41
CA ALA A 99 3.65 14.82 1.43
C ALA A 99 4.36 16.05 2.06
N GLU A 100 3.91 16.49 3.23
CA GLU A 100 4.54 17.58 3.99
C GLU A 100 6.01 17.28 4.34
N LYS A 101 6.29 16.06 4.82
CA LYS A 101 7.65 15.60 5.12
C LYS A 101 8.59 15.74 3.92
N HIS A 102 8.08 15.55 2.72
CA HIS A 102 8.83 15.61 1.46
C HIS A 102 8.73 16.95 0.75
N GLY A 103 8.00 17.92 1.31
CA GLY A 103 7.81 19.25 0.71
C GLY A 103 7.00 19.20 -0.60
N VAL A 104 6.11 18.21 -0.75
CA VAL A 104 5.33 17.99 -1.98
C VAL A 104 3.95 18.62 -1.85
N PRO A 105 3.49 19.42 -2.82
CA PRO A 105 2.14 19.95 -2.82
C PRO A 105 1.07 18.85 -2.79
N PHE A 106 0.03 19.07 -1.99
CA PHE A 106 -1.07 18.13 -1.80
C PHE A 106 -2.41 18.77 -2.10
N VAL A 107 -3.19 18.16 -2.97
CA VAL A 107 -4.56 18.57 -3.28
C VAL A 107 -5.53 17.58 -2.64
N ASP A 108 -6.27 18.07 -1.64
CA ASP A 108 -7.36 17.34 -1.01
C ASP A 108 -8.64 17.55 -1.83
N ALA A 109 -8.97 16.60 -2.67
CA ALA A 109 -10.17 16.66 -3.49
C ALA A 109 -11.41 16.13 -2.76
N ASP A 110 -12.58 16.33 -3.35
CA ASP A 110 -13.88 16.04 -2.76
C ASP A 110 -14.02 14.58 -2.30
N TYR A 111 -14.62 14.37 -1.15
CA TYR A 111 -15.05 13.06 -0.68
C TYR A 111 -16.49 12.76 -1.14
N ASP A 112 -16.66 12.64 -2.45
CA ASP A 112 -17.94 12.51 -3.16
C ASP A 112 -18.45 11.05 -3.12
N THR A 113 -18.82 10.58 -1.94
CA THR A 113 -19.26 9.20 -1.72
C THR A 113 -20.59 8.89 -2.37
N ASP A 114 -21.51 9.85 -2.40
CA ASP A 114 -22.86 9.63 -2.94
C ASP A 114 -22.80 9.32 -4.43
N ASN A 115 -22.01 10.06 -5.20
CA ASN A 115 -21.76 9.78 -6.60
C ASN A 115 -21.07 8.41 -6.81
N TRP A 116 -20.14 8.03 -5.90
CA TRP A 116 -19.53 6.71 -5.99
C TRP A 116 -20.57 5.60 -5.77
N PHE A 117 -21.44 5.72 -4.76
CA PHE A 117 -22.50 4.76 -4.51
C PHE A 117 -23.51 4.69 -5.66
N GLU A 118 -23.88 5.85 -6.22
CA GLU A 118 -24.79 5.91 -7.37
C GLU A 118 -24.21 5.13 -8.57
N ARG A 119 -22.92 5.36 -8.91
CA ARG A 119 -22.24 4.65 -9.98
C ARG A 119 -22.04 3.15 -9.68
N ALA A 120 -21.99 2.75 -8.42
CA ALA A 120 -21.81 1.36 -7.99
C ALA A 120 -23.10 0.54 -7.95
N LYS A 121 -24.28 1.18 -8.13
CA LYS A 121 -25.56 0.47 -8.14
C LYS A 121 -25.58 -0.68 -9.14
N GLY A 122 -26.06 -1.83 -8.68
CA GLY A 122 -26.11 -3.07 -9.47
C GLY A 122 -24.77 -3.81 -9.55
N MET A 123 -23.71 -3.29 -8.94
CA MET A 123 -22.38 -3.93 -8.92
C MET A 123 -21.94 -4.36 -7.51
N GLU A 124 -22.87 -4.39 -6.55
CA GLU A 124 -22.57 -4.64 -5.12
C GLU A 124 -21.93 -6.01 -4.87
N TRP A 125 -22.24 -6.97 -5.73
CA TRP A 125 -21.77 -8.35 -5.65
C TRP A 125 -20.66 -8.68 -6.65
N GLU A 126 -20.24 -7.72 -7.45
CA GLU A 126 -19.11 -7.89 -8.33
C GLU A 126 -17.83 -8.19 -7.53
N PRO A 127 -16.99 -9.12 -7.98
CA PRO A 127 -15.74 -9.43 -7.30
C PRO A 127 -14.75 -8.25 -7.37
N GLU A 128 -13.74 -8.29 -6.51
CA GLU A 128 -12.58 -7.42 -6.71
C GLU A 128 -11.94 -7.66 -8.08
N ARG A 129 -11.47 -6.61 -8.72
CA ARG A 129 -10.96 -6.56 -10.10
C ARG A 129 -12.03 -6.75 -11.19
N GLY A 130 -13.31 -6.89 -10.83
CA GLY A 130 -14.44 -6.89 -11.76
C GLY A 130 -14.83 -5.49 -12.25
N ILE A 131 -16.03 -5.38 -12.84
CA ILE A 131 -16.52 -4.12 -13.45
C ILE A 131 -16.69 -3.00 -12.43
N ARG A 132 -17.06 -3.30 -11.19
CA ARG A 132 -17.12 -2.30 -10.11
C ARG A 132 -15.76 -1.62 -9.88
N CYS A 133 -14.65 -2.39 -9.95
CA CYS A 133 -13.32 -1.81 -9.82
C CYS A 133 -12.94 -0.96 -11.03
N THR A 134 -13.35 -1.34 -12.25
CA THR A 134 -13.19 -0.53 -13.45
C THR A 134 -13.90 0.81 -13.29
N MET A 135 -15.18 0.80 -12.93
CA MET A 135 -15.96 2.01 -12.65
C MET A 135 -15.27 2.91 -11.61
N CYS A 136 -14.81 2.29 -10.52
CA CYS A 136 -14.13 3.01 -9.44
C CYS A 136 -12.81 3.66 -9.89
N PHE A 137 -12.02 3.01 -10.77
CA PHE A 137 -10.81 3.60 -11.33
C PHE A 137 -11.14 4.68 -12.35
N ASP A 138 -12.11 4.45 -13.24
CA ASP A 138 -12.57 5.46 -14.21
C ASP A 138 -12.99 6.75 -13.51
N MET A 139 -13.86 6.67 -12.49
CA MET A 139 -14.30 7.84 -11.73
C MET A 139 -13.12 8.62 -11.13
N ARG A 140 -12.16 7.92 -10.56
CA ARG A 140 -10.99 8.56 -9.92
C ARG A 140 -10.08 9.19 -10.95
N PHE A 141 -9.81 8.53 -12.07
CA PHE A 141 -8.96 9.08 -13.13
C PHE A 141 -9.66 10.18 -13.93
N GLU A 142 -10.97 10.09 -14.15
CA GLU A 142 -11.76 11.19 -14.74
C GLU A 142 -11.59 12.48 -13.93
N ARG A 143 -11.73 12.41 -12.62
CA ARG A 143 -11.56 13.58 -11.75
C ARG A 143 -10.11 14.07 -11.71
N THR A 144 -9.14 13.14 -11.74
CA THR A 144 -7.71 13.48 -11.82
C THR A 144 -7.38 14.18 -13.13
N ALA A 145 -7.86 13.67 -14.25
CA ALA A 145 -7.62 14.25 -15.58
C ALA A 145 -8.29 15.63 -15.74
N LEU A 146 -9.51 15.79 -15.22
CA LEU A 146 -10.20 17.08 -15.19
C LEU A 146 -9.38 18.13 -14.43
N TYR A 147 -8.97 17.81 -13.20
CA TYR A 147 -8.14 18.72 -12.40
C TYR A 147 -6.81 19.03 -13.10
N ALA A 148 -6.18 18.03 -13.71
CA ALA A 148 -4.94 18.21 -14.46
C ALA A 148 -5.12 19.21 -15.62
N ALA A 149 -6.20 19.07 -16.40
CA ALA A 149 -6.53 19.96 -17.51
C ALA A 149 -6.75 21.41 -17.05
N GLU A 150 -7.51 21.58 -15.96
CA GLU A 150 -7.83 22.89 -15.38
C GLU A 150 -6.59 23.61 -14.78
N ASN A 151 -5.58 22.84 -14.34
CA ASN A 151 -4.41 23.37 -13.63
C ASN A 151 -3.09 23.22 -14.42
N GLY A 152 -3.18 22.97 -15.73
CA GLY A 152 -2.04 22.98 -16.64
C GLY A 152 -1.08 21.82 -16.47
N PHE A 153 -1.51 20.67 -15.94
CA PHE A 153 -0.75 19.42 -15.98
C PHE A 153 -1.01 18.69 -17.29
N ARG A 154 0.05 18.25 -17.94
CA ARG A 154 -0.03 17.44 -19.16
C ARG A 154 0.16 15.95 -18.90
N VAL A 155 0.71 15.59 -17.75
CA VAL A 155 0.97 14.20 -17.37
C VAL A 155 0.26 13.88 -16.07
N ILE A 156 -0.48 12.78 -16.07
CA ILE A 156 -1.09 12.18 -14.88
C ILE A 156 -0.55 10.76 -14.67
N SER A 157 -0.47 10.32 -13.43
CA SER A 157 -0.14 8.92 -13.07
C SER A 157 -0.84 8.54 -11.77
N SER A 158 -0.63 7.30 -11.31
CA SER A 158 -1.22 6.85 -10.06
C SER A 158 -0.32 5.89 -9.29
N SER A 159 -0.33 6.02 -7.97
CA SER A 159 0.29 5.07 -7.06
C SER A 159 -0.45 3.71 -6.98
N LEU A 160 -1.65 3.59 -7.53
CA LEU A 160 -2.41 2.34 -7.56
C LEU A 160 -1.64 1.19 -8.19
N GLY A 161 -0.84 1.48 -9.21
CA GLY A 161 -0.07 0.50 -9.98
C GLY A 161 0.98 -0.26 -9.17
N ILE A 162 1.45 0.25 -8.03
CA ILE A 162 2.46 -0.45 -7.21
C ILE A 162 1.86 -1.64 -6.46
N SER A 163 0.58 -1.60 -6.13
CA SER A 163 -0.09 -2.67 -5.38
C SER A 163 -0.25 -3.95 -6.20
N ARG A 164 0.40 -5.04 -5.78
CA ARG A 164 0.27 -6.37 -6.41
C ARG A 164 -1.15 -6.95 -6.35
N TRP A 165 -2.00 -6.40 -5.50
CA TRP A 165 -3.39 -6.83 -5.34
C TRP A 165 -4.32 -6.26 -6.42
N LYS A 166 -3.84 -5.33 -7.23
CA LYS A 166 -4.61 -4.69 -8.30
C LYS A 166 -4.18 -5.18 -9.67
N ASN A 167 -5.11 -5.19 -10.60
CA ASN A 167 -4.83 -5.49 -12.00
C ASN A 167 -4.22 -4.24 -12.67
N MET A 168 -2.96 -4.34 -13.08
CA MET A 168 -2.22 -3.25 -13.70
C MET A 168 -2.83 -2.80 -15.02
N GLN A 169 -3.22 -3.76 -15.88
CA GLN A 169 -3.82 -3.45 -17.17
C GLN A 169 -5.13 -2.67 -17.00
N GLN A 170 -6.00 -3.13 -16.08
CA GLN A 170 -7.25 -2.45 -15.77
C GLN A 170 -7.02 -1.00 -15.29
N ILE A 171 -5.98 -0.76 -14.47
CA ILE A 171 -5.62 0.59 -14.03
C ILE A 171 -5.16 1.44 -15.21
N ASN A 172 -4.26 0.90 -16.03
CA ASN A 172 -3.69 1.63 -17.18
C ASN A 172 -4.78 1.96 -18.21
N ASP A 173 -5.67 1.02 -18.52
CA ASP A 173 -6.77 1.25 -19.45
C ASP A 173 -7.69 2.39 -18.98
N CYS A 174 -8.00 2.44 -17.65
CA CYS A 174 -8.79 3.52 -17.08
C CYS A 174 -8.05 4.87 -17.13
N GLY A 175 -6.77 4.88 -16.80
CA GLY A 175 -5.93 6.09 -16.86
C GLY A 175 -5.81 6.64 -18.27
N GLN A 176 -5.55 5.77 -19.25
CA GLN A 176 -5.45 6.14 -20.66
C GLN A 176 -6.78 6.68 -21.20
N ARG A 177 -7.91 6.05 -20.88
CA ARG A 177 -9.25 6.56 -21.26
C ARG A 177 -9.52 7.96 -20.67
N ALA A 178 -9.13 8.19 -19.42
CA ALA A 178 -9.31 9.49 -18.80
C ALA A 178 -8.45 10.57 -19.45
N ALA A 179 -7.16 10.29 -19.68
CA ALA A 179 -6.24 11.21 -20.35
C ALA A 179 -6.66 11.53 -21.78
N ALA A 180 -7.15 10.55 -22.53
CA ALA A 180 -7.59 10.73 -23.92
C ALA A 180 -8.74 11.74 -24.10
N ARG A 181 -9.43 12.14 -23.03
CA ARG A 181 -10.47 13.18 -23.08
C ARG A 181 -9.91 14.59 -23.25
N TYR A 182 -8.62 14.78 -23.00
CA TYR A 182 -7.97 16.10 -23.00
C TYR A 182 -6.81 16.12 -23.98
N PRO A 183 -6.85 16.95 -25.04
CA PRO A 183 -5.78 17.00 -26.02
C PRO A 183 -4.40 17.25 -25.40
N GLY A 184 -3.43 16.43 -25.76
CA GLY A 184 -2.04 16.54 -25.25
C GLY A 184 -1.83 16.06 -23.80
N MET A 185 -2.84 15.46 -23.16
CA MET A 185 -2.67 14.83 -21.85
C MET A 185 -2.24 13.38 -22.01
N VAL A 186 -1.28 12.96 -21.20
CA VAL A 186 -0.72 11.61 -21.17
C VAL A 186 -0.94 10.96 -19.81
N TYR A 187 -1.44 9.72 -19.80
CA TYR A 187 -1.36 8.88 -18.62
C TYR A 187 -0.03 8.13 -18.62
N TRP A 188 0.82 8.42 -17.65
CA TRP A 188 2.10 7.75 -17.49
C TRP A 188 1.92 6.41 -16.80
N ASP A 189 1.96 5.34 -17.55
CA ASP A 189 1.70 3.95 -17.13
C ASP A 189 2.94 3.22 -16.60
N TYR A 190 3.87 3.96 -16.02
CA TYR A 190 5.10 3.41 -15.47
C TYR A 190 4.82 2.27 -14.49
N ASN A 191 5.55 1.16 -14.65
CA ASN A 191 5.39 0.00 -13.78
C ASN A 191 6.18 0.15 -12.47
N TRP A 192 5.57 0.75 -11.47
CA TRP A 192 6.13 1.02 -10.15
C TRP A 192 6.59 -0.23 -9.38
N ARG A 193 6.22 -1.45 -9.80
CA ARG A 193 6.63 -2.72 -9.18
C ARG A 193 8.02 -3.16 -9.59
N LYS A 194 8.49 -2.73 -10.77
CA LYS A 194 9.78 -3.13 -11.33
C LYS A 194 10.95 -2.52 -10.57
N GLN A 195 12.14 -3.04 -10.84
CA GLN A 195 13.42 -2.50 -10.36
C GLN A 195 13.44 -2.28 -8.84
N GLY A 196 12.91 -3.24 -8.06
CA GLY A 196 12.90 -3.17 -6.61
C GLY A 196 11.76 -2.34 -5.99
N GLY A 197 10.89 -1.70 -6.79
CA GLY A 197 9.84 -0.83 -6.26
C GLY A 197 8.89 -1.51 -5.28
N SER A 198 8.50 -2.77 -5.53
CA SER A 198 7.66 -3.51 -4.56
C SER A 198 8.35 -3.75 -3.21
N SER A 199 9.65 -4.03 -3.21
CA SER A 199 10.43 -4.23 -1.98
C SER A 199 10.61 -2.91 -1.23
N ARG A 200 10.95 -1.85 -1.96
CA ARG A 200 11.09 -0.50 -1.41
C ARG A 200 9.80 0.02 -0.79
N MET A 201 8.65 -0.24 -1.43
CA MET A 201 7.35 0.10 -0.86
C MET A 201 7.15 -0.50 0.54
N ILE A 202 7.55 -1.76 0.75
CA ILE A 202 7.45 -2.43 2.05
C ILE A 202 8.45 -1.81 3.06
N GLU A 203 9.69 -1.55 2.64
CA GLU A 203 10.71 -0.94 3.50
C GLU A 203 10.29 0.45 3.97
N ILE A 204 9.80 1.30 3.05
CA ILE A 204 9.32 2.65 3.37
C ILE A 204 8.11 2.58 4.30
N SER A 205 7.16 1.68 4.02
CA SER A 205 6.00 1.50 4.88
C SER A 205 6.39 1.14 6.33
N LYS A 206 7.42 0.31 6.50
CA LYS A 206 7.96 -0.03 7.83
C LYS A 206 8.70 1.14 8.47
N ARG A 207 9.58 1.81 7.71
CA ARG A 207 10.35 2.97 8.17
C ARG A 207 9.46 4.10 8.65
N GLU A 208 8.40 4.39 7.90
CA GLU A 208 7.44 5.45 8.18
C GLU A 208 6.32 5.03 9.13
N GLN A 209 6.28 3.76 9.51
CA GLN A 209 5.24 3.16 10.36
C GLN A 209 3.82 3.39 9.81
N PHE A 210 3.66 3.29 8.49
CA PHE A 210 2.38 3.53 7.85
C PHE A 210 1.30 2.55 8.29
N TYR A 211 0.09 3.07 8.39
CA TYR A 211 -1.11 2.28 8.62
C TYR A 211 -1.32 1.23 7.54
N GLN A 212 -1.53 -0.01 7.96
CA GLN A 212 -1.76 -1.14 7.06
C GLN A 212 -3.24 -1.39 6.87
N GLN A 213 -3.76 -0.97 5.74
CA GLN A 213 -5.13 -1.29 5.36
C GLN A 213 -5.29 -2.79 5.09
N GLU A 214 -6.36 -3.37 5.60
CA GLU A 214 -6.64 -4.79 5.44
C GLU A 214 -7.66 -5.11 4.32
N TYR A 215 -8.11 -4.10 3.57
CA TYR A 215 -9.01 -4.22 2.41
C TYR A 215 -8.76 -3.10 1.42
N CYS A 216 -9.33 -3.20 0.21
CA CYS A 216 -9.09 -2.23 -0.86
C CYS A 216 -9.53 -0.79 -0.50
N GLY A 217 -10.66 -0.65 0.18
CA GLY A 217 -11.22 0.63 0.64
C GLY A 217 -12.75 0.67 0.60
N CYS A 218 -13.40 0.11 -0.43
CA CYS A 218 -14.84 0.23 -0.54
C CYS A 218 -15.57 -0.71 0.44
N VAL A 219 -16.80 -0.35 0.78
CA VAL A 219 -17.67 -1.10 1.69
C VAL A 219 -17.85 -2.57 1.25
N TYR A 220 -17.89 -2.83 -0.05
CA TYR A 220 -18.05 -4.18 -0.59
C TYR A 220 -16.76 -5.01 -0.39
N SER A 221 -15.59 -4.41 -0.59
CA SER A 221 -14.32 -5.05 -0.27
C SER A 221 -14.17 -5.34 1.22
N LEU A 222 -14.64 -4.44 2.09
CA LEU A 222 -14.68 -4.66 3.54
C LEU A 222 -15.60 -5.83 3.90
N ARG A 223 -16.81 -5.87 3.32
CA ARG A 223 -17.76 -6.97 3.47
C ARG A 223 -17.11 -8.31 3.09
N ASP A 224 -16.57 -8.38 1.90
CA ASP A 224 -16.02 -9.62 1.33
C ASP A 224 -14.79 -10.10 2.12
N SER A 225 -13.92 -9.19 2.53
CA SER A 225 -12.79 -9.49 3.42
C SER A 225 -13.25 -10.01 4.77
N ASN A 226 -14.29 -9.43 5.36
CA ASN A 226 -14.84 -9.87 6.63
C ASN A 226 -15.57 -11.22 6.54
N LEU A 227 -16.28 -11.48 5.44
CA LEU A 227 -16.88 -12.79 5.17
C LEU A 227 -15.80 -13.88 5.05
N HIS A 228 -14.72 -13.60 4.32
CA HIS A 228 -13.59 -14.51 4.22
C HIS A 228 -12.93 -14.76 5.59
N ARG A 229 -12.66 -13.70 6.37
CA ARG A 229 -12.11 -13.83 7.73
C ARG A 229 -13.00 -14.70 8.63
N LYS A 230 -14.31 -14.45 8.60
CA LYS A 230 -15.28 -15.24 9.37
C LYS A 230 -15.23 -16.73 8.99
N SER A 231 -15.13 -17.05 7.70
CA SER A 231 -15.01 -18.46 7.25
C SER A 231 -13.71 -19.14 7.71
N GLN A 232 -12.67 -18.33 8.04
CA GLN A 232 -11.38 -18.80 8.58
C GLN A 232 -11.29 -18.73 10.10
N GLY A 233 -12.38 -18.39 10.81
CA GLY A 233 -12.36 -18.19 12.26
C GLY A 233 -11.52 -16.99 12.73
N ARG A 234 -11.18 -16.06 11.83
CA ARG A 234 -10.36 -14.87 12.13
C ARG A 234 -11.25 -13.71 12.60
N PRO A 235 -10.73 -12.82 13.47
CA PRO A 235 -11.46 -11.63 13.89
C PRO A 235 -11.75 -10.71 12.70
N LEU A 236 -12.84 -9.95 12.79
CA LEU A 236 -13.20 -8.95 11.78
C LEU A 236 -12.20 -7.79 11.75
N ILE A 237 -12.10 -7.13 10.61
CA ILE A 237 -11.26 -5.95 10.41
C ILE A 237 -11.65 -4.85 11.39
N ARG A 238 -10.68 -4.32 12.12
CA ARG A 238 -10.81 -3.16 13.00
C ARG A 238 -10.07 -1.98 12.41
N ILE A 239 -10.82 -1.01 11.92
CA ILE A 239 -10.26 0.17 11.27
C ILE A 239 -9.41 1.00 12.24
N GLY A 240 -8.21 1.35 11.80
CA GLY A 240 -7.25 2.14 12.58
C GLY A 240 -6.45 1.34 13.60
N LYS A 241 -6.45 -0.01 13.53
CA LYS A 241 -5.70 -0.82 14.48
C LYS A 241 -4.29 -1.21 14.02
N LEU A 242 -4.09 -1.41 12.73
CA LEU A 242 -2.88 -2.03 12.21
C LEU A 242 -1.90 -0.99 11.64
N TYR A 243 -0.85 -0.69 12.41
CA TYR A 243 0.31 0.09 11.98
C TYR A 243 1.55 -0.79 11.96
N TYR A 244 2.55 -0.51 11.11
CA TYR A 244 3.83 -1.18 11.20
C TYR A 244 4.49 -0.92 12.56
N GLY A 245 4.99 -1.97 13.19
CA GLY A 245 5.64 -1.89 14.51
C GLY A 245 4.69 -2.01 15.70
N GLN A 246 3.39 -2.15 15.48
CA GLN A 246 2.48 -2.63 16.53
C GLN A 246 2.43 -4.16 16.47
N ASP A 247 2.92 -4.83 17.50
CA ASP A 247 2.88 -6.29 17.59
C ASP A 247 1.43 -6.80 17.51
N GLU A 248 1.23 -7.88 16.74
CA GLU A 248 -0.06 -8.59 16.70
C GLU A 248 -0.49 -9.16 18.07
N ASN A 249 0.33 -8.98 19.10
CA ASN A 249 0.16 -9.55 20.44
C ASN A 249 -0.70 -8.70 21.38
N GLU A 250 -1.18 -7.54 20.99
CA GLU A 250 -2.27 -6.86 21.70
C GLU A 250 -3.63 -7.32 21.16
N LYS A 251 -3.91 -8.61 21.37
CA LYS A 251 -5.23 -9.21 21.11
C LYS A 251 -6.09 -9.18 22.35
#